data_d26a1f9b14c0f70bd92a686a1c31258f
#
_entry.id   d26a1f9b14c0f70bd92a686a1c31258f
#
_cell.length_a   1.000
_cell.length_b   1.000
_cell.length_c   1.000
_cell.angle_alpha   90.00
_cell.angle_beta   90.00
_cell.angle_gamma   90.00
#
_symmetry.space_group_name_H-M   'P 1'
#
loop_
_entity.id
_entity.type
_entity.pdbx_description
1 polymer ?
#
loop_
_entity_poly.entity_id
_entity_poly.type
_entity_poly.pdbx_seq_one_letter_code
_entity_poly.pdbx_strand_id
1 'polypeptide(L)'
;NPVQVQIISFICICLFIGAMGKSAQVPLHVWLPDSMEGPTPISALIHAATMVTAGIFMVARMSPLFEQSETALAFVLFIGATTAFFTGLIGIVQNDIKRVVAYSTLSQLGYMTVALGVSAYSAAVFHLMTHAFFKALLFLAAGSVIIGMHHEQDMRKMGGLRKYMPITYITSLIGTLALVGTPFFSGYFSKDTIIVAAGEAAKTGGWIQTYGYWAVMLGVFVTAFYSFRLLYLTFHGKERFDTHVADHHAEPHETHGNESHDGHGHHGGDDALRSVAQVIGSNVGDQGSARLKKRQAAAQYAAARDFQKCDFKPLVAQQHPGPTGP
;
A
#
# COMPACT_ATOMS: atom_id res chain seq x y z
N ASN A 1 -3.72 -17.43 -39.59
CA ASN A 1 -4.08 -16.33 -40.46
C ASN A 1 -3.48 -15.04 -39.86
N PRO A 2 -2.56 -14.31 -40.54
CA PRO A 2 -1.85 -13.16 -39.98
C PRO A 2 -2.82 -12.06 -39.45
N VAL A 3 -3.96 -11.87 -40.10
CA VAL A 3 -4.97 -10.90 -39.69
C VAL A 3 -5.59 -11.26 -38.32
N GLN A 4 -5.83 -12.55 -38.04
CA GLN A 4 -6.36 -12.98 -36.76
C GLN A 4 -5.35 -12.75 -35.62
N VAL A 5 -4.07 -13.00 -35.85
CA VAL A 5 -3.01 -12.75 -34.87
C VAL A 5 -2.89 -11.27 -34.55
N GLN A 6 -3.01 -10.39 -35.57
CA GLN A 6 -3.00 -8.93 -35.35
C GLN A 6 -4.20 -8.45 -34.54
N ILE A 7 -5.40 -8.97 -34.80
CA ILE A 7 -6.62 -8.63 -34.05
C ILE A 7 -6.48 -9.09 -32.58
N ILE A 8 -6.01 -10.32 -32.34
CA ILE A 8 -5.81 -10.84 -31.00
C ILE A 8 -4.77 -9.99 -30.24
N SER A 9 -3.67 -9.64 -30.90
CA SER A 9 -2.64 -8.78 -30.30
C SER A 9 -3.21 -7.43 -29.88
N PHE A 10 -4.03 -6.80 -30.73
CA PHE A 10 -4.69 -5.54 -30.43
C PHE A 10 -5.64 -5.66 -29.24
N ILE A 11 -6.46 -6.71 -29.19
CA ILE A 11 -7.38 -6.99 -28.07
C ILE A 11 -6.58 -7.18 -26.78
N CYS A 12 -5.51 -7.99 -26.76
CA CYS A 12 -4.66 -8.22 -25.60
C CYS A 12 -4.01 -6.94 -25.08
N ILE A 13 -3.51 -6.07 -25.98
CA ILE A 13 -2.91 -4.81 -25.60
C ILE A 13 -3.95 -3.87 -24.98
N CYS A 14 -5.17 -3.77 -25.56
CA CYS A 14 -6.25 -2.97 -24.99
C CYS A 14 -6.68 -3.48 -23.61
N LEU A 15 -6.80 -4.80 -23.43
CA LEU A 15 -7.07 -5.41 -22.12
C LEU A 15 -5.97 -5.10 -21.13
N PHE A 16 -4.70 -5.19 -21.55
CA PHE A 16 -3.58 -4.90 -20.66
C PHE A 16 -3.50 -3.42 -20.28
N ILE A 17 -3.85 -2.49 -21.16
CA ILE A 17 -3.96 -1.05 -20.82
C ILE A 17 -5.01 -0.85 -19.72
N GLY A 18 -6.15 -1.54 -19.78
CA GLY A 18 -7.13 -1.54 -18.69
C GLY A 18 -6.56 -2.13 -17.38
N ALA A 19 -5.78 -3.22 -17.47
CA ALA A 19 -5.07 -3.80 -16.34
C ALA A 19 -4.03 -2.85 -15.76
N MET A 20 -3.26 -2.13 -16.60
CA MET A 20 -2.29 -1.12 -16.19
C MET A 20 -2.92 -0.02 -15.36
N GLY A 21 -4.12 0.44 -15.70
CA GLY A 21 -4.86 1.43 -14.94
C GLY A 21 -5.18 0.94 -13.53
N LYS A 22 -5.69 -0.29 -13.38
CA LYS A 22 -6.00 -0.88 -12.07
C LYS A 22 -4.76 -1.27 -11.28
N SER A 23 -3.77 -1.87 -11.92
CA SER A 23 -2.53 -2.33 -11.26
C SER A 23 -1.42 -1.27 -11.28
N ALA A 24 -1.76 -0.03 -11.59
CA ALA A 24 -0.88 1.13 -11.54
C ALA A 24 0.50 0.88 -12.17
N GLN A 25 0.52 0.35 -13.39
CA GLN A 25 1.75 0.18 -14.16
C GLN A 25 2.16 1.49 -14.85
N VAL A 26 3.45 1.71 -15.06
CA VAL A 26 3.95 2.88 -15.77
C VAL A 26 3.37 2.90 -17.20
N PRO A 27 2.85 4.06 -17.68
CA PRO A 27 2.83 5.39 -17.07
C PRO A 27 1.61 5.68 -16.16
N LEU A 28 0.65 4.78 -16.03
CA LEU A 28 -0.62 4.99 -15.31
C LEU A 28 -0.50 4.76 -13.79
N HIS A 29 0.66 5.01 -13.19
CA HIS A 29 0.96 4.65 -11.78
C HIS A 29 0.74 5.80 -10.78
N VAL A 30 0.61 7.04 -11.23
CA VAL A 30 0.66 8.25 -10.39
C VAL A 30 -0.45 8.29 -9.34
N TRP A 31 -1.64 7.79 -9.66
CA TRP A 31 -2.78 7.81 -8.75
C TRP A 31 -2.58 7.01 -7.46
N LEU A 32 -1.71 5.99 -7.49
CA LEU A 32 -1.55 5.05 -6.36
C LEU A 32 -0.85 5.69 -5.15
N PRO A 33 0.28 6.41 -5.27
CA PRO A 33 0.85 7.17 -4.17
C PRO A 33 -0.04 8.31 -3.67
N ASP A 34 -0.83 8.93 -4.55
CA ASP A 34 -1.74 10.02 -4.17
C ASP A 34 -2.94 9.51 -3.37
N SER A 35 -3.33 8.25 -3.53
CA SER A 35 -4.38 7.60 -2.74
C SER A 35 -3.99 7.34 -1.28
N MET A 36 -2.76 7.69 -0.84
CA MET A 36 -2.27 7.53 0.54
C MET A 36 -2.86 8.53 1.54
N GLU A 37 -3.64 9.51 1.11
CA GLU A 37 -4.33 10.47 1.99
C GLU A 37 -5.37 9.79 2.92
N GLY A 38 -5.87 8.62 2.53
CA GLY A 38 -6.84 7.86 3.31
C GLY A 38 -6.27 7.22 4.60
N PRO A 39 -7.15 6.72 5.48
CA PRO A 39 -6.75 5.98 6.68
C PRO A 39 -5.89 4.75 6.32
N THR A 40 -4.83 4.50 7.11
CA THR A 40 -3.84 3.45 6.81
C THR A 40 -4.44 2.04 6.65
N PRO A 41 -5.46 1.59 7.43
CA PRO A 41 -6.07 0.27 7.20
C PRO A 41 -6.75 0.13 5.84
N ILE A 42 -7.37 1.21 5.33
CA ILE A 42 -7.98 1.24 3.99
C ILE A 42 -6.88 1.20 2.93
N SER A 43 -5.80 1.98 3.11
CA SER A 43 -4.63 1.92 2.23
C SER A 43 -4.03 0.51 2.20
N ALA A 44 -3.91 -0.17 3.34
CA ALA A 44 -3.45 -1.55 3.41
C ALA A 44 -4.32 -2.49 2.56
N LEU A 45 -5.65 -2.40 2.67
CA LEU A 45 -6.58 -3.24 1.92
C LEU A 45 -6.48 -3.00 0.41
N ILE A 46 -6.50 -1.73 -0.03
CA ILE A 46 -6.46 -1.35 -1.44
C ILE A 46 -5.16 -1.80 -2.10
N HIS A 47 -4.02 -1.58 -1.42
CA HIS A 47 -2.70 -1.74 -2.00
C HIS A 47 -2.07 -3.13 -1.77
N ALA A 48 -2.53 -3.89 -0.76
CA ALA A 48 -1.98 -5.20 -0.50
C ALA A 48 -2.66 -6.31 -1.31
N ALA A 49 -4.02 -6.37 -1.31
CA ALA A 49 -4.72 -7.58 -1.69
C ALA A 49 -5.87 -7.39 -2.69
N THR A 50 -6.37 -6.17 -2.95
CA THR A 50 -7.64 -6.03 -3.67
C THR A 50 -7.53 -5.27 -4.98
N MET A 51 -7.55 -3.94 -4.95
CA MET A 51 -7.73 -3.14 -6.16
C MET A 51 -6.56 -3.25 -7.13
N VAL A 52 -5.34 -3.17 -6.61
CA VAL A 52 -4.12 -3.18 -7.45
C VAL A 52 -3.75 -4.55 -7.98
N THR A 53 -4.21 -5.62 -7.35
CA THR A 53 -3.97 -7.00 -7.80
C THR A 53 -4.96 -7.46 -8.86
N ALA A 54 -6.08 -6.75 -9.04
CA ALA A 54 -7.13 -7.11 -9.98
C ALA A 54 -6.64 -7.16 -11.44
N GLY A 55 -5.77 -6.23 -11.86
CA GLY A 55 -5.21 -6.24 -13.22
C GLY A 55 -4.27 -7.43 -13.45
N ILE A 56 -3.44 -7.77 -12.47
CA ILE A 56 -2.57 -8.96 -12.50
C ILE A 56 -3.43 -10.23 -12.62
N PHE A 57 -4.48 -10.33 -11.79
CA PHE A 57 -5.40 -11.47 -11.82
C PHE A 57 -6.14 -11.55 -13.15
N MET A 58 -6.59 -10.44 -13.72
CA MET A 58 -7.27 -10.40 -15.01
C MET A 58 -6.36 -10.95 -16.13
N VAL A 59 -5.12 -10.51 -16.23
CA VAL A 59 -4.18 -10.99 -17.24
C VAL A 59 -3.89 -12.48 -17.03
N ALA A 60 -3.68 -12.93 -15.78
CA ALA A 60 -3.50 -14.35 -15.47
C ALA A 60 -4.72 -15.20 -15.86
N ARG A 61 -5.93 -14.68 -15.67
CA ARG A 61 -7.19 -15.36 -16.04
C ARG A 61 -7.38 -15.45 -17.54
N MET A 62 -6.89 -14.44 -18.28
CA MET A 62 -6.96 -14.35 -19.72
C MET A 62 -5.72 -14.94 -20.41
N SER A 63 -4.92 -15.75 -19.70
CA SER A 63 -3.70 -16.38 -20.23
C SER A 63 -3.89 -17.09 -21.57
N PRO A 64 -4.98 -17.85 -21.83
CA PRO A 64 -5.15 -18.53 -23.13
C PRO A 64 -5.22 -17.55 -24.32
N LEU A 65 -5.64 -16.30 -24.07
CA LEU A 65 -5.70 -15.28 -25.10
C LEU A 65 -4.32 -14.62 -25.30
N PHE A 66 -3.61 -14.31 -24.19
CA PHE A 66 -2.29 -13.68 -24.23
C PHE A 66 -1.23 -14.60 -24.87
N GLU A 67 -1.30 -15.92 -24.64
CA GLU A 67 -0.39 -16.92 -25.25
C GLU A 67 -0.46 -16.97 -26.78
N GLN A 68 -1.52 -16.46 -27.37
CA GLN A 68 -1.66 -16.41 -28.85
C GLN A 68 -0.94 -15.20 -29.46
N SER A 69 -0.36 -14.31 -28.65
CA SER A 69 0.26 -13.07 -29.12
C SER A 69 1.59 -12.79 -28.41
N GLU A 70 2.69 -13.17 -29.05
CA GLU A 70 4.06 -12.85 -28.56
C GLU A 70 4.27 -11.34 -28.45
N THR A 71 3.68 -10.54 -29.34
CA THR A 71 3.77 -9.08 -29.30
C THR A 71 3.13 -8.52 -28.03
N ALA A 72 1.97 -9.03 -27.64
CA ALA A 72 1.29 -8.60 -26.41
C ALA A 72 2.08 -9.03 -25.17
N LEU A 73 2.62 -10.25 -25.12
CA LEU A 73 3.48 -10.73 -24.04
C LEU A 73 4.75 -9.87 -23.91
N ALA A 74 5.40 -9.54 -25.01
CA ALA A 74 6.57 -8.66 -25.02
C ALA A 74 6.24 -7.26 -24.49
N PHE A 75 5.07 -6.71 -24.84
CA PHE A 75 4.59 -5.43 -24.33
C PHE A 75 4.33 -5.50 -22.81
N VAL A 76 3.66 -6.55 -22.34
CA VAL A 76 3.43 -6.79 -20.89
C VAL A 76 4.75 -6.88 -20.15
N LEU A 77 5.71 -7.63 -20.67
CA LEU A 77 7.05 -7.80 -20.10
C LEU A 77 7.79 -6.46 -19.99
N PHE A 78 7.81 -5.68 -21.08
CA PHE A 78 8.51 -4.39 -21.11
C PHE A 78 7.94 -3.39 -20.09
N ILE A 79 6.62 -3.25 -20.03
CA ILE A 79 5.94 -2.36 -19.07
C ILE A 79 6.17 -2.86 -17.63
N GLY A 80 6.06 -4.16 -17.38
CA GLY A 80 6.30 -4.75 -16.07
C GLY A 80 7.73 -4.51 -15.58
N ALA A 81 8.73 -4.76 -16.42
CA ALA A 81 10.13 -4.55 -16.12
C ALA A 81 10.46 -3.07 -15.82
N THR A 82 9.95 -2.18 -16.65
CA THR A 82 10.09 -0.72 -16.44
C THR A 82 9.44 -0.30 -15.13
N THR A 83 8.23 -0.78 -14.84
CA THR A 83 7.53 -0.48 -13.58
C THR A 83 8.31 -1.00 -12.39
N ALA A 84 8.76 -2.27 -12.41
CA ALA A 84 9.47 -2.88 -11.30
C ALA A 84 10.72 -2.09 -10.90
N PHE A 85 11.52 -1.70 -11.87
CA PHE A 85 12.77 -1.00 -11.63
C PHE A 85 12.56 0.48 -11.32
N PHE A 86 11.82 1.21 -12.16
CA PHE A 86 11.65 2.65 -12.06
C PHE A 86 10.95 3.06 -10.76
N THR A 87 9.85 2.39 -10.39
CA THR A 87 9.12 2.71 -9.16
C THR A 87 9.91 2.32 -7.90
N GLY A 88 10.76 1.30 -8.01
CA GLY A 88 11.72 0.97 -6.96
C GLY A 88 12.71 2.10 -6.70
N LEU A 89 13.28 2.69 -7.77
CA LEU A 89 14.19 3.84 -7.66
C LEU A 89 13.48 5.05 -7.02
N ILE A 90 12.24 5.34 -7.40
CA ILE A 90 11.46 6.41 -6.75
C ILE A 90 11.28 6.12 -5.25
N GLY A 91 11.05 4.86 -4.87
CA GLY A 91 10.94 4.44 -3.48
C GLY A 91 12.16 4.78 -2.62
N ILE A 92 13.37 4.82 -3.20
CA ILE A 92 14.61 5.19 -2.50
C ILE A 92 14.57 6.65 -2.01
N VAL A 93 14.04 7.56 -2.81
CA VAL A 93 14.07 9.01 -2.51
C VAL A 93 12.88 9.48 -1.69
N GLN A 94 11.86 8.66 -1.49
CA GLN A 94 10.69 9.02 -0.69
C GLN A 94 11.06 9.12 0.80
N ASN A 95 10.48 10.13 1.47
CA ASN A 95 10.67 10.34 2.90
C ASN A 95 9.41 10.04 3.73
N ASP A 96 8.26 9.96 3.10
CA ASP A 96 6.99 9.58 3.71
C ASP A 96 6.90 8.05 3.82
N ILE A 97 6.65 7.54 5.04
CA ILE A 97 6.61 6.10 5.34
C ILE A 97 5.53 5.37 4.52
N LYS A 98 4.34 5.98 4.32
CA LYS A 98 3.28 5.40 3.49
C LYS A 98 3.67 5.37 2.01
N ARG A 99 4.26 6.46 1.50
CA ARG A 99 4.68 6.56 0.11
C ARG A 99 5.79 5.57 -0.23
N VAL A 100 6.76 5.33 0.67
CA VAL A 100 7.77 4.28 0.47
C VAL A 100 7.11 2.91 0.30
N VAL A 101 6.16 2.56 1.18
CA VAL A 101 5.46 1.27 1.10
C VAL A 101 4.58 1.20 -0.15
N ALA A 102 4.00 2.31 -0.61
CA ALA A 102 3.23 2.40 -1.85
C ALA A 102 4.10 2.16 -3.11
N TYR A 103 5.22 2.87 -3.24
CA TYR A 103 6.16 2.66 -4.36
C TYR A 103 6.77 1.26 -4.35
N SER A 104 6.99 0.72 -3.16
CA SER A 104 7.36 -0.67 -3.00
C SER A 104 6.28 -1.64 -3.51
N THR A 105 4.99 -1.31 -3.33
CA THR A 105 3.88 -2.09 -3.91
C THR A 105 3.91 -2.04 -5.45
N LEU A 106 4.08 -0.85 -6.02
CA LEU A 106 4.21 -0.67 -7.48
C LEU A 106 5.35 -1.52 -8.06
N SER A 107 6.51 -1.49 -7.40
CA SER A 107 7.65 -2.31 -7.81
C SER A 107 7.32 -3.81 -7.80
N GLN A 108 6.66 -4.32 -6.75
CA GLN A 108 6.29 -5.74 -6.67
C GLN A 108 5.19 -6.11 -7.69
N LEU A 109 4.25 -5.22 -7.99
CA LEU A 109 3.29 -5.42 -9.09
C LEU A 109 4.01 -5.51 -10.44
N GLY A 110 5.06 -4.71 -10.63
CA GLY A 110 5.94 -4.83 -11.79
C GLY A 110 6.59 -6.22 -11.91
N TYR A 111 7.08 -6.80 -10.80
CA TYR A 111 7.58 -8.19 -10.78
C TYR A 111 6.53 -9.21 -11.23
N MET A 112 5.29 -9.08 -10.73
CA MET A 112 4.19 -9.95 -11.15
C MET A 112 3.88 -9.78 -12.63
N THR A 113 3.91 -8.55 -13.13
CA THR A 113 3.68 -8.26 -14.56
C THR A 113 4.80 -8.83 -15.43
N VAL A 114 6.06 -8.80 -15.00
CA VAL A 114 7.17 -9.50 -15.67
C VAL A 114 6.90 -11.00 -15.76
N ALA A 115 6.46 -11.61 -14.65
CA ALA A 115 6.12 -13.04 -14.64
C ALA A 115 5.00 -13.39 -15.63
N LEU A 116 3.97 -12.53 -15.74
CA LEU A 116 2.91 -12.69 -16.75
C LEU A 116 3.46 -12.55 -18.17
N GLY A 117 4.36 -11.60 -18.41
CA GLY A 117 4.96 -11.37 -19.73
C GLY A 117 5.91 -12.47 -20.20
N VAL A 118 6.43 -13.31 -19.28
CA VAL A 118 7.21 -14.52 -19.60
C VAL A 118 6.38 -15.79 -19.46
N SER A 119 5.05 -15.69 -19.50
CA SER A 119 4.10 -16.83 -19.41
C SER A 119 4.18 -17.63 -18.10
N ALA A 120 4.82 -17.08 -17.04
CA ALA A 120 4.92 -17.71 -15.73
C ALA A 120 3.74 -17.30 -14.82
N TYR A 121 2.50 -17.55 -15.27
CA TYR A 121 1.27 -17.13 -14.59
C TYR A 121 1.15 -17.67 -13.17
N SER A 122 1.54 -18.90 -12.94
CA SER A 122 1.53 -19.52 -11.60
C SER A 122 2.48 -18.80 -10.64
N ALA A 123 3.67 -18.41 -11.11
CA ALA A 123 4.62 -17.63 -10.33
C ALA A 123 4.07 -16.24 -9.98
N ALA A 124 3.40 -15.57 -10.93
CA ALA A 124 2.75 -14.29 -10.72
C ALA A 124 1.67 -14.37 -9.63
N VAL A 125 0.78 -15.38 -9.70
CA VAL A 125 -0.30 -15.59 -8.72
C VAL A 125 0.26 -16.03 -7.37
N PHE A 126 1.28 -16.85 -7.33
CA PHE A 126 1.96 -17.24 -6.09
C PHE A 126 2.59 -16.01 -5.40
N HIS A 127 3.29 -15.16 -6.14
CA HIS A 127 3.84 -13.93 -5.59
C HIS A 127 2.75 -12.95 -5.16
N LEU A 128 1.64 -12.86 -5.88
CA LEU A 128 0.48 -12.06 -5.51
C LEU A 128 -0.06 -12.47 -4.13
N MET A 129 -0.18 -13.76 -3.87
CA MET A 129 -0.65 -14.28 -2.58
C MET A 129 0.31 -13.91 -1.43
N THR A 130 1.61 -14.19 -1.60
CA THR A 130 2.61 -13.86 -0.57
C THR A 130 2.71 -12.35 -0.35
N HIS A 131 2.65 -11.56 -1.43
CA HIS A 131 2.63 -10.10 -1.41
C HIS A 131 1.50 -9.54 -0.57
N ALA A 132 0.29 -10.07 -0.69
CA ALA A 132 -0.87 -9.60 0.07
C ALA A 132 -0.60 -9.64 1.58
N PHE A 133 0.01 -10.71 2.09
CA PHE A 133 0.31 -10.85 3.51
C PHE A 133 1.40 -9.91 4.00
N PHE A 134 2.58 -9.91 3.38
CA PHE A 134 3.67 -9.07 3.89
C PHE A 134 3.44 -7.57 3.64
N LYS A 135 2.66 -7.20 2.63
CA LYS A 135 2.29 -5.80 2.40
C LYS A 135 1.24 -5.30 3.40
N ALA A 136 0.23 -6.10 3.68
CA ALA A 136 -0.73 -5.76 4.73
C ALA A 136 -0.01 -5.55 6.07
N LEU A 137 0.93 -6.44 6.41
CA LEU A 137 1.76 -6.32 7.61
C LEU A 137 2.54 -5.00 7.65
N LEU A 138 3.24 -4.65 6.56
CA LEU A 138 4.04 -3.42 6.49
C LEU A 138 3.19 -2.15 6.54
N PHE A 139 2.02 -2.12 5.87
CA PHE A 139 1.11 -0.99 5.95
C PHE A 139 0.52 -0.81 7.35
N LEU A 140 0.08 -1.90 7.99
CA LEU A 140 -0.46 -1.83 9.34
C LEU A 140 0.61 -1.41 10.36
N ALA A 141 1.85 -1.89 10.21
CA ALA A 141 2.97 -1.48 11.03
C ALA A 141 3.29 0.02 10.82
N ALA A 142 3.30 0.51 9.57
CA ALA A 142 3.45 1.93 9.28
C ALA A 142 2.31 2.75 9.90
N GLY A 143 1.07 2.26 9.86
CA GLY A 143 -0.08 2.89 10.52
C GLY A 143 0.09 2.99 12.04
N SER A 144 0.60 1.93 12.67
CA SER A 144 0.91 1.92 14.09
C SER A 144 1.98 2.98 14.46
N VAL A 145 3.03 3.09 13.64
CA VAL A 145 4.07 4.13 13.81
C VAL A 145 3.47 5.53 13.69
N ILE A 146 2.66 5.79 12.67
CA ILE A 146 2.03 7.10 12.43
C ILE A 146 1.14 7.50 13.59
N ILE A 147 0.34 6.57 14.14
CA ILE A 147 -0.50 6.83 15.31
C ILE A 147 0.37 7.12 16.53
N GLY A 148 1.42 6.36 16.77
CA GLY A 148 2.37 6.57 17.88
C GLY A 148 3.16 7.86 17.78
N MET A 149 3.32 8.40 16.56
CA MET A 149 4.03 9.66 16.26
C MET A 149 3.07 10.85 16.03
N HIS A 150 1.87 10.82 16.61
CA HIS A 150 0.87 11.90 16.49
C HIS A 150 0.59 12.33 15.04
N HIS A 151 0.43 11.37 14.15
CA HIS A 151 0.17 11.54 12.70
C HIS A 151 1.37 12.05 11.87
N GLU A 152 2.58 12.12 12.42
CA GLU A 152 3.77 12.40 11.61
C GLU A 152 4.06 11.22 10.67
N GLN A 153 4.34 11.53 9.40
CA GLN A 153 4.61 10.54 8.35
C GLN A 153 6.05 10.63 7.82
N ASP A 154 6.75 11.73 8.09
CA ASP A 154 8.11 11.94 7.61
C ASP A 154 9.12 11.14 8.45
N MET A 155 9.75 10.14 7.82
CA MET A 155 10.76 9.28 8.47
C MET A 155 11.99 10.05 8.94
N ARG A 156 12.24 11.25 8.41
CA ARG A 156 13.38 12.09 8.82
C ARG A 156 13.19 12.67 10.22
N LYS A 157 11.94 12.77 10.70
CA LYS A 157 11.58 13.22 12.04
C LYS A 157 11.41 12.06 13.03
N MET A 158 11.59 10.82 12.58
CA MET A 158 11.52 9.61 13.39
C MET A 158 12.93 9.17 13.82
N GLY A 159 13.02 8.10 14.57
CA GLY A 159 14.28 7.45 14.97
C GLY A 159 14.16 6.81 16.36
N GLY A 160 14.88 5.73 16.61
CA GLY A 160 14.91 5.09 17.93
C GLY A 160 13.60 4.41 18.39
N LEU A 161 12.56 4.35 17.55
CA LEU A 161 11.22 3.88 17.92
C LEU A 161 11.17 2.40 18.37
N ARG A 162 12.20 1.61 18.12
CA ARG A 162 12.24 0.21 18.59
C ARG A 162 12.13 0.07 20.11
N LYS A 163 12.56 1.09 20.87
CA LYS A 163 12.49 1.12 22.33
C LYS A 163 11.06 1.33 22.83
N TYR A 164 10.30 2.14 22.12
CA TYR A 164 8.93 2.55 22.47
C TYR A 164 7.88 1.59 21.91
N MET A 165 8.16 1.01 20.73
CA MET A 165 7.24 0.16 19.99
C MET A 165 7.89 -1.16 19.56
N PRO A 166 8.29 -2.04 20.49
CA PRO A 166 9.05 -3.26 20.16
C PRO A 166 8.25 -4.25 19.32
N ILE A 167 6.94 -4.39 19.53
CA ILE A 167 6.07 -5.30 18.76
C ILE A 167 5.99 -4.81 17.31
N THR A 168 5.74 -3.51 17.11
CA THR A 168 5.68 -2.91 15.76
C THR A 168 7.03 -3.03 15.05
N TYR A 169 8.15 -2.89 15.77
CA TYR A 169 9.49 -3.12 15.22
C TYR A 169 9.68 -4.56 14.73
N ILE A 170 9.35 -5.55 15.55
CA ILE A 170 9.50 -6.98 15.19
C ILE A 170 8.63 -7.32 13.96
N THR A 171 7.38 -6.88 13.95
CA THR A 171 6.48 -7.13 12.81
C THR A 171 6.95 -6.43 11.54
N SER A 172 7.45 -5.18 11.64
CA SER A 172 8.06 -4.46 10.52
C SER A 172 9.32 -5.16 9.99
N LEU A 173 10.15 -5.69 10.89
CA LEU A 173 11.35 -6.43 10.53
C LEU A 173 10.99 -7.71 9.77
N ILE A 174 10.03 -8.50 10.27
CA ILE A 174 9.54 -9.72 9.61
C ILE A 174 8.99 -9.38 8.22
N GLY A 175 8.15 -8.35 8.11
CA GLY A 175 7.60 -7.90 6.83
C GLY A 175 8.68 -7.42 5.85
N THR A 176 9.70 -6.72 6.35
CA THR A 176 10.84 -6.27 5.55
C THR A 176 11.68 -7.44 5.05
N LEU A 177 12.00 -8.41 5.89
CA LEU A 177 12.73 -9.61 5.50
C LEU A 177 11.96 -10.44 4.46
N ALA A 178 10.65 -10.57 4.63
CA ALA A 178 9.79 -11.22 3.65
C ALA A 178 9.77 -10.44 2.31
N LEU A 179 9.63 -9.12 2.35
CA LEU A 179 9.63 -8.27 1.16
C LEU A 179 10.96 -8.31 0.39
N VAL A 180 12.08 -8.27 1.08
CA VAL A 180 13.43 -8.32 0.47
C VAL A 180 13.66 -9.69 -0.20
N GLY A 181 13.08 -10.74 0.34
CA GLY A 181 13.29 -12.10 -0.12
C GLY A 181 14.47 -12.77 0.59
N THR A 182 14.55 -12.61 1.90
CA THR A 182 15.54 -13.30 2.71
C THR A 182 15.23 -14.81 2.73
N PRO A 183 16.22 -15.72 2.67
CA PRO A 183 15.99 -17.16 2.77
C PRO A 183 15.10 -17.51 3.96
N PHE A 184 14.26 -18.54 3.81
CA PHE A 184 13.23 -19.01 4.74
C PHE A 184 11.93 -18.18 4.81
N PHE A 185 11.90 -16.98 4.24
CA PHE A 185 10.68 -16.18 4.15
C PHE A 185 9.92 -16.42 2.84
N SER A 186 8.60 -16.20 2.85
CA SER A 186 7.73 -16.45 1.70
C SER A 186 8.14 -15.67 0.44
N GLY A 187 8.64 -14.44 0.61
CA GLY A 187 9.10 -13.61 -0.50
C GLY A 187 10.32 -14.16 -1.22
N TYR A 188 11.18 -14.94 -0.55
CA TYR A 188 12.31 -15.61 -1.20
C TYR A 188 11.80 -16.56 -2.28
N PHE A 189 10.99 -17.53 -1.90
CA PHE A 189 10.49 -18.55 -2.83
C PHE A 189 9.70 -17.95 -3.99
N SER A 190 8.84 -16.98 -3.74
CA SER A 190 8.00 -16.39 -4.77
C SER A 190 8.76 -15.46 -5.72
N LYS A 191 9.77 -14.70 -5.24
CA LYS A 191 10.61 -13.88 -6.12
C LYS A 191 11.59 -14.71 -6.92
N ASP A 192 12.22 -15.70 -6.30
CA ASP A 192 13.15 -16.60 -6.95
C ASP A 192 12.49 -17.28 -8.15
N THR A 193 11.27 -17.79 -7.97
CA THR A 193 10.49 -18.38 -9.07
C THR A 193 10.30 -17.40 -10.25
N ILE A 194 10.05 -16.13 -9.99
CA ILE A 194 9.90 -15.08 -11.03
C ILE A 194 11.24 -14.82 -11.72
N ILE A 195 12.32 -14.69 -10.95
CA ILE A 195 13.65 -14.38 -11.47
C ILE A 195 14.16 -15.54 -12.33
N VAL A 196 13.95 -16.78 -11.89
CA VAL A 196 14.32 -17.98 -12.66
C VAL A 196 13.54 -18.04 -13.97
N ALA A 197 12.22 -17.82 -13.93
CA ALA A 197 11.40 -17.79 -15.14
C ALA A 197 11.83 -16.70 -16.12
N ALA A 198 12.13 -15.49 -15.64
CA ALA A 198 12.64 -14.39 -16.45
C ALA A 198 14.04 -14.72 -17.02
N GLY A 199 14.89 -15.41 -16.24
CA GLY A 199 16.21 -15.86 -16.67
C GLY A 199 16.16 -16.91 -17.78
N GLU A 200 15.25 -17.87 -17.70
CA GLU A 200 15.04 -18.86 -18.77
C GLU A 200 14.52 -18.18 -20.04
N ALA A 201 13.55 -17.26 -19.91
CA ALA A 201 13.07 -16.48 -21.05
C ALA A 201 14.18 -15.62 -21.70
N ALA A 202 15.12 -15.08 -20.90
CA ALA A 202 16.22 -14.29 -21.41
C ALA A 202 17.25 -15.09 -22.21
N LYS A 203 17.41 -16.41 -21.96
CA LYS A 203 18.33 -17.29 -22.70
C LYS A 203 17.86 -17.58 -24.13
N THR A 204 16.55 -17.67 -24.33
CA THR A 204 15.92 -18.05 -25.58
C THR A 204 15.31 -16.87 -26.33
N GLY A 205 15.06 -15.77 -25.64
CA GLY A 205 14.38 -14.58 -26.14
C GLY A 205 15.31 -13.48 -26.66
N GLY A 206 14.69 -12.39 -27.09
CA GLY A 206 15.38 -11.19 -27.59
C GLY A 206 15.78 -10.21 -26.50
N TRP A 207 16.06 -8.96 -26.92
CA TRP A 207 16.49 -7.91 -26.03
C TRP A 207 15.47 -7.54 -24.93
N ILE A 208 14.16 -7.67 -25.20
CA ILE A 208 13.09 -7.36 -24.24
C ILE A 208 13.14 -8.33 -23.06
N GLN A 209 13.34 -9.64 -23.33
CA GLN A 209 13.45 -10.66 -22.30
C GLN A 209 14.71 -10.47 -21.45
N THR A 210 15.83 -10.13 -22.10
CA THR A 210 17.08 -9.80 -21.42
C THR A 210 16.92 -8.54 -20.55
N TYR A 211 16.25 -7.51 -21.06
CA TYR A 211 15.93 -6.31 -20.29
C TYR A 211 15.04 -6.64 -19.08
N GLY A 212 14.00 -7.46 -19.27
CA GLY A 212 13.12 -7.93 -18.19
C GLY A 212 13.89 -8.63 -17.07
N TYR A 213 14.78 -9.55 -17.41
CA TYR A 213 15.64 -10.25 -16.46
C TYR A 213 16.52 -9.30 -15.64
N TRP A 214 17.25 -8.40 -16.30
CA TRP A 214 18.11 -7.45 -15.61
C TRP A 214 17.33 -6.45 -14.75
N ALA A 215 16.17 -6.01 -15.21
CA ALA A 215 15.32 -5.10 -14.43
C ALA A 215 14.87 -5.73 -13.13
N VAL A 216 14.41 -7.01 -13.12
CA VAL A 216 14.01 -7.69 -11.89
C VAL A 216 15.22 -8.03 -11.01
N MET A 217 16.35 -8.43 -11.59
CA MET A 217 17.56 -8.74 -10.85
C MET A 217 18.10 -7.51 -10.10
N LEU A 218 18.25 -6.37 -10.78
CA LEU A 218 18.67 -5.11 -10.17
C LEU A 218 17.61 -4.60 -9.19
N GLY A 219 16.34 -4.83 -9.49
CA GLY A 219 15.23 -4.50 -8.62
C GLY A 219 15.29 -5.18 -7.25
N VAL A 220 15.95 -6.33 -7.10
CA VAL A 220 16.18 -6.96 -5.77
C VAL A 220 17.05 -6.07 -4.90
N PHE A 221 18.16 -5.54 -5.43
CA PHE A 221 19.03 -4.63 -4.70
C PHE A 221 18.32 -3.33 -4.31
N VAL A 222 17.57 -2.77 -5.26
CA VAL A 222 16.75 -1.57 -5.02
C VAL A 222 15.72 -1.83 -3.93
N THR A 223 15.04 -2.99 -3.97
CA THR A 223 14.07 -3.40 -2.95
C THR A 223 14.70 -3.50 -1.56
N ALA A 224 15.86 -4.14 -1.46
CA ALA A 224 16.57 -4.26 -0.20
C ALA A 224 16.95 -2.87 0.34
N PHE A 225 17.49 -2.01 -0.51
CA PHE A 225 17.95 -0.69 -0.11
C PHE A 225 16.84 0.18 0.48
N TYR A 226 15.72 0.40 -0.24
CA TYR A 226 14.65 1.25 0.30
C TYR A 226 13.95 0.63 1.51
N SER A 227 13.86 -0.70 1.58
CA SER A 227 13.21 -1.40 2.69
C SER A 227 14.02 -1.29 3.98
N PHE A 228 15.32 -1.51 3.92
CA PHE A 228 16.19 -1.30 5.08
C PHE A 228 16.34 0.17 5.43
N ARG A 229 16.40 1.09 4.44
CA ARG A 229 16.38 2.53 4.70
C ARG A 229 15.16 2.93 5.52
N LEU A 230 13.96 2.46 5.17
CA LEU A 230 12.74 2.70 5.93
C LEU A 230 12.88 2.17 7.36
N LEU A 231 13.33 0.92 7.52
CA LEU A 231 13.48 0.29 8.83
C LEU A 231 14.47 1.05 9.72
N TYR A 232 15.64 1.43 9.17
CA TYR A 232 16.68 2.13 9.94
C TYR A 232 16.26 3.55 10.31
N LEU A 233 15.67 4.32 9.39
CA LEU A 233 15.24 5.68 9.67
C LEU A 233 14.13 5.75 10.71
N THR A 234 13.23 4.78 10.72
CA THR A 234 12.06 4.76 11.63
C THR A 234 12.44 4.18 13.01
N PHE A 235 13.09 3.03 13.05
CA PHE A 235 13.27 2.28 14.30
C PHE A 235 14.67 2.37 14.91
N HIS A 236 15.67 2.77 14.13
CA HIS A 236 17.06 2.87 14.56
C HIS A 236 17.56 4.32 14.44
N GLY A 237 18.76 4.57 14.92
CA GLY A 237 19.39 5.88 14.92
C GLY A 237 19.02 6.74 16.11
N LYS A 238 19.36 8.04 16.04
CA LYS A 238 19.06 9.01 17.08
C LYS A 238 17.59 9.41 17.01
N GLU A 239 16.97 9.59 18.17
CA GLU A 239 15.63 10.15 18.29
C GLU A 239 15.63 11.58 17.76
N ARG A 240 14.65 11.92 16.91
CA ARG A 240 14.54 13.23 16.24
C ARG A 240 13.18 13.88 16.52
N PHE A 241 12.41 13.32 17.43
CA PHE A 241 11.15 13.85 17.91
C PHE A 241 11.35 14.38 19.33
N ASP A 242 10.63 15.45 19.67
CA ASP A 242 10.68 16.03 21.01
C ASP A 242 9.99 15.09 22.00
N THR A 243 10.75 14.58 22.96
CA THR A 243 10.25 13.72 24.04
C THR A 243 9.46 14.50 25.09
N HIS A 244 9.52 15.82 25.07
CA HIS A 244 8.85 16.70 26.03
C HIS A 244 7.31 16.72 25.95
N VAL A 245 6.70 16.15 24.92
CA VAL A 245 5.23 16.10 24.80
C VAL A 245 4.59 15.01 25.68
N ALA A 246 5.38 14.08 26.22
CA ALA A 246 4.88 13.00 27.07
C ALA A 246 4.63 13.41 28.54
N ASP A 247 5.20 14.53 29.01
CA ASP A 247 5.16 14.92 30.43
C ASP A 247 3.98 15.86 30.78
N HIS A 248 3.17 16.30 29.82
CA HIS A 248 2.05 17.22 30.09
C HIS A 248 0.77 16.56 30.63
N HIS A 249 0.79 15.29 30.99
CA HIS A 249 -0.34 14.61 31.62
C HIS A 249 -0.14 14.28 33.11
N ALA A 250 0.91 14.82 33.74
CA ALA A 250 1.17 14.61 35.15
C ALA A 250 1.49 15.93 35.85
N GLU A 251 0.57 16.91 35.78
CA GLU A 251 0.59 17.99 36.76
C GLU A 251 -0.57 17.82 37.76
N PRO A 252 -0.27 17.81 39.07
CA PRO A 252 -1.32 17.78 40.09
C PRO A 252 -2.01 19.13 40.11
N HIS A 253 -3.33 19.12 40.17
CA HIS A 253 -4.14 20.29 40.48
C HIS A 253 -3.70 20.94 41.79
N GLU A 254 -2.90 21.98 41.72
CA GLU A 254 -2.73 22.91 42.85
C GLU A 254 -3.85 23.94 42.80
N THR A 255 -4.68 23.85 43.83
CA THR A 255 -5.67 24.86 44.20
C THR A 255 -4.95 26.10 44.70
N HIS A 256 -4.95 27.19 43.95
CA HIS A 256 -4.58 28.51 44.47
C HIS A 256 -5.84 29.36 44.69
N GLY A 257 -5.88 29.79 45.95
CA GLY A 257 -6.90 30.66 46.50
C GLY A 257 -6.85 32.10 45.94
N ASN A 258 -7.97 32.71 46.09
CA ASN A 258 -8.31 34.11 45.88
C ASN A 258 -7.29 35.06 46.46
N GLU A 259 -6.82 36.04 45.68
CA GLU A 259 -6.50 37.38 46.17
C GLU A 259 -6.88 38.43 45.13
N SER A 260 -7.67 39.39 45.60
CA SER A 260 -8.15 40.57 44.94
C SER A 260 -7.08 41.66 44.89
N HIS A 261 -6.89 42.33 43.75
CA HIS A 261 -6.43 43.74 43.77
C HIS A 261 -6.99 44.55 42.59
N ASP A 262 -7.57 45.68 42.95
CA ASP A 262 -8.12 46.75 42.12
C ASP A 262 -7.05 47.49 41.32
N GLY A 263 -7.43 48.01 40.14
CA GLY A 263 -6.61 49.01 39.42
C GLY A 263 -7.09 49.37 38.02
N HIS A 264 -7.82 50.42 37.91
CA HIS A 264 -8.32 51.24 36.78
C HIS A 264 -7.53 51.21 35.45
N GLY A 265 -8.27 51.21 34.31
CA GLY A 265 -7.79 51.69 33.03
C GLY A 265 -8.71 51.38 31.85
N HIS A 266 -9.52 52.36 31.43
CA HIS A 266 -10.38 52.35 30.24
C HIS A 266 -9.65 52.01 28.95
N HIS A 267 -10.13 50.99 28.24
CA HIS A 267 -10.44 51.05 26.79
C HIS A 267 -11.26 49.81 26.48
N GLY A 268 -12.57 49.97 26.45
CA GLY A 268 -13.50 48.88 26.22
C GLY A 268 -14.07 48.96 24.80
N GLY A 269 -14.27 47.83 24.23
CA GLY A 269 -15.15 47.63 23.10
C GLY A 269 -14.69 46.50 22.17
N ASP A 270 -13.44 46.55 21.72
CA ASP A 270 -13.01 45.66 20.64
C ASP A 270 -12.45 44.29 21.13
N ASP A 271 -11.93 44.22 22.36
CA ASP A 271 -11.37 42.98 22.89
C ASP A 271 -12.45 42.00 23.37
N ALA A 272 -13.60 42.53 23.83
CA ALA A 272 -14.73 41.68 24.22
C ALA A 272 -15.38 40.97 22.99
N LEU A 273 -15.45 41.66 21.85
CA LEU A 273 -15.96 41.08 20.59
C LEU A 273 -14.99 40.07 20.00
N ARG A 274 -13.68 40.28 20.12
CA ARG A 274 -12.66 39.32 19.69
C ARG A 274 -12.66 38.08 20.58
N SER A 275 -12.76 38.19 21.88
CA SER A 275 -12.82 37.04 22.80
C SER A 275 -14.10 36.21 22.60
N VAL A 276 -15.24 36.86 22.39
CA VAL A 276 -16.52 36.17 22.08
C VAL A 276 -16.47 35.47 20.72
N ALA A 277 -15.88 36.12 19.71
CA ALA A 277 -15.71 35.48 18.38
C ALA A 277 -14.75 34.29 18.44
N GLN A 278 -13.71 34.35 19.26
CA GLN A 278 -12.76 33.26 19.45
C GLN A 278 -13.36 32.05 20.21
N VAL A 279 -14.18 32.33 21.25
CA VAL A 279 -14.90 31.28 22.00
C VAL A 279 -16.04 30.66 21.17
N ILE A 280 -16.76 31.44 20.38
CA ILE A 280 -17.79 30.91 19.47
C ILE A 280 -17.16 30.14 18.35
N GLY A 281 -16.04 30.58 17.78
CA GLY A 281 -15.30 29.87 16.72
C GLY A 281 -14.74 28.53 17.17
N SER A 282 -14.18 28.43 18.38
CA SER A 282 -13.65 27.21 18.93
C SER A 282 -14.74 26.19 19.31
N ASN A 283 -15.84 26.64 19.90
CA ASN A 283 -16.94 25.75 20.31
C ASN A 283 -17.80 25.23 19.12
N VAL A 284 -18.01 26.06 18.08
CA VAL A 284 -18.77 25.65 16.90
C VAL A 284 -17.93 24.70 16.02
N GLY A 285 -16.62 24.89 15.93
CA GLY A 285 -15.69 24.01 15.22
C GLY A 285 -15.63 22.62 15.84
N ASP A 286 -15.55 22.53 17.16
CA ASP A 286 -15.37 21.24 17.86
C ASP A 286 -16.67 20.43 17.94
N GLN A 287 -17.81 21.06 18.18
CA GLN A 287 -19.11 20.36 18.15
C GLN A 287 -19.52 19.94 16.74
N GLY A 288 -19.18 20.71 15.70
CA GLY A 288 -19.41 20.34 14.30
C GLY A 288 -18.58 19.12 13.90
N SER A 289 -17.30 19.10 14.27
CA SER A 289 -16.40 17.99 13.97
C SER A 289 -16.77 16.73 14.75
N ALA A 290 -17.18 16.85 16.01
CA ALA A 290 -17.63 15.71 16.82
C ALA A 290 -18.96 15.11 16.31
N ARG A 291 -19.88 15.95 15.85
CA ARG A 291 -21.13 15.49 15.21
C ARG A 291 -20.88 14.81 13.86
N LEU A 292 -19.95 15.33 13.06
CA LEU A 292 -19.57 14.74 11.80
C LEU A 292 -18.89 13.37 12.02
N LYS A 293 -17.96 13.27 12.97
CA LYS A 293 -17.31 12.01 13.37
C LYS A 293 -18.31 10.99 13.89
N LYS A 294 -19.28 11.40 14.72
CA LYS A 294 -20.38 10.51 15.18
C LYS A 294 -21.26 10.04 14.03
N ARG A 295 -21.61 10.91 13.09
CA ARG A 295 -22.39 10.51 11.90
C ARG A 295 -21.62 9.56 10.99
N GLN A 296 -20.33 9.79 10.77
CA GLN A 296 -19.47 8.89 10.01
C GLN A 296 -19.30 7.53 10.69
N ALA A 297 -19.08 7.50 12.01
CA ALA A 297 -19.03 6.26 12.78
C ALA A 297 -20.35 5.50 12.74
N ALA A 298 -21.49 6.19 12.87
CA ALA A 298 -22.82 5.58 12.78
C ALA A 298 -23.11 5.02 11.37
N ALA A 299 -22.69 5.72 10.32
CA ALA A 299 -22.83 5.25 8.94
C ALA A 299 -21.95 4.02 8.66
N GLN A 300 -20.71 3.99 9.20
CA GLN A 300 -19.82 2.83 9.11
C GLN A 300 -20.37 1.61 9.88
N TYR A 301 -20.97 1.85 11.05
CA TYR A 301 -21.62 0.79 11.85
C TYR A 301 -22.88 0.21 11.16
N ALA A 302 -23.67 1.08 10.50
CA ALA A 302 -24.83 0.66 9.72
C ALA A 302 -24.39 -0.17 8.49
N ALA A 303 -23.39 0.28 7.75
CA ALA A 303 -22.85 -0.44 6.61
C ALA A 303 -22.23 -1.81 7.00
N ALA A 304 -21.53 -1.89 8.13
CA ALA A 304 -20.98 -3.14 8.65
C ALA A 304 -22.10 -4.11 9.08
N ARG A 305 -23.19 -3.61 9.66
CA ARG A 305 -24.35 -4.42 10.09
C ARG A 305 -25.15 -4.94 8.90
N ASP A 306 -25.27 -4.16 7.83
CA ASP A 306 -25.94 -4.59 6.61
C ASP A 306 -25.10 -5.61 5.83
N PHE A 307 -23.77 -5.50 5.89
CA PHE A 307 -22.87 -6.51 5.34
C PHE A 307 -22.95 -7.86 6.10
N GLN A 308 -23.19 -7.82 7.40
CA GLN A 308 -23.34 -9.02 8.24
C GLN A 308 -24.72 -9.71 8.06
N LYS A 309 -25.71 -9.00 7.48
CA LYS A 309 -27.04 -9.54 7.12
C LYS A 309 -27.09 -10.15 5.72
N CYS A 310 -26.08 -9.96 4.89
CA CYS A 310 -25.91 -10.70 3.65
C CYS A 310 -25.50 -12.12 4.00
N ASP A 311 -26.51 -12.98 4.23
CA ASP A 311 -26.34 -14.43 4.33
C ASP A 311 -25.66 -14.93 3.05
N PHE A 312 -24.36 -15.18 3.17
CA PHE A 312 -23.58 -15.90 2.16
C PHE A 312 -24.02 -17.37 2.20
N LYS A 313 -25.17 -17.69 1.59
CA LYS A 313 -25.50 -19.09 1.29
C LYS A 313 -24.45 -19.58 0.29
N PRO A 314 -23.67 -20.60 0.63
CA PRO A 314 -22.72 -21.16 -0.32
C PRO A 314 -23.52 -21.75 -1.50
N LEU A 315 -23.19 -21.32 -2.70
CA LEU A 315 -23.63 -21.90 -3.99
C LEU A 315 -22.96 -23.27 -4.18
N VAL A 316 -23.28 -24.23 -3.30
CA VAL A 316 -22.89 -25.62 -3.45
C VAL A 316 -24.16 -26.45 -3.44
N ALA A 317 -24.35 -27.20 -4.53
CA ALA A 317 -25.39 -28.21 -4.76
C ALA A 317 -26.70 -27.74 -5.41
N GLN A 318 -26.66 -27.39 -6.70
CA GLN A 318 -27.66 -27.88 -7.63
C GLN A 318 -27.02 -29.00 -8.46
N GLN A 319 -26.91 -30.19 -7.88
CA GLN A 319 -26.75 -31.42 -8.64
C GLN A 319 -28.12 -31.73 -9.26
N HIS A 320 -28.19 -31.68 -10.57
CA HIS A 320 -29.34 -32.20 -11.33
C HIS A 320 -29.49 -33.70 -11.05
N PRO A 321 -30.73 -34.17 -10.74
CA PRO A 321 -30.99 -35.60 -10.77
C PRO A 321 -30.93 -36.09 -12.24
N GLY A 322 -30.09 -37.07 -12.49
CA GLY A 322 -30.00 -37.74 -13.79
C GLY A 322 -31.34 -38.45 -14.13
N PRO A 323 -31.63 -38.65 -15.42
CA PRO A 323 -32.84 -39.34 -15.86
C PRO A 323 -32.76 -40.84 -15.51
N THR A 324 -33.75 -41.27 -14.70
CA THR A 324 -34.09 -42.70 -14.57
C THR A 324 -34.82 -43.13 -15.85
N GLY A 325 -34.16 -43.89 -16.69
CA GLY A 325 -34.80 -44.61 -17.79
C GLY A 325 -34.99 -46.09 -17.43
N PRO A 326 -35.96 -46.78 -18.07
CA PRO A 326 -36.39 -48.09 -17.70
C PRO A 326 -35.38 -49.19 -18.04
#